data_e60871720a035ee06a29a670f9d38e2d
#
_entry.id   e60871720a035ee06a29a670f9d38e2d
#
_cell.length_a   1.000
_cell.length_b   1.000
_cell.length_c   1.000
_cell.angle_alpha   90.00
_cell.angle_beta   90.00
_cell.angle_gamma   90.00
#
_symmetry.space_group_name_H-M   'P 1'
#
loop_
_entity.id
_entity.type
_entity.pdbx_description
1 polymer ?
#
loop_
_entity_poly.entity_id
_entity_poly.type
_entity_poly.pdbx_seq_one_letter_code
_entity_poly.pdbx_strand_id
1 'polypeptide(L)'
;MLPKGIALLTITSLLTAVIKLGLKKVLVQEMYSVETLARVDMLCLDKTGTITQGKMQVEAVLPLTEEYGESALASILASYMAHSEDKNPTAQAIRKRFVGEVTYPMLSNLPFSSDRKWGAMELEGLGTVFLGAPEMLLDSEVPEAREALERGSRVLVLALSQEKLDHHKPQKPSDIQALALLEILDPISRGSSRDAGLSPFSGSGPQDYLW
;
A
#
# COMPACT_ATOMS: atom_id res chain seq x y z
N MET A 1 25.77 -20.48 -46.77
CA MET A 1 24.89 -19.43 -47.34
C MET A 1 23.48 -19.70 -46.86
N LEU A 2 22.89 -18.79 -46.06
CA LEU A 2 21.46 -18.89 -45.67
C LEU A 2 20.59 -18.67 -46.91
N PRO A 3 19.58 -19.51 -47.14
CA PRO A 3 18.62 -19.30 -48.23
C PRO A 3 17.90 -17.96 -48.05
N LYS A 4 17.93 -17.09 -49.05
CA LYS A 4 17.34 -15.74 -49.04
C LYS A 4 15.85 -15.77 -48.61
N GLY A 5 15.13 -16.85 -48.92
CA GLY A 5 13.73 -17.04 -48.58
C GLY A 5 13.50 -17.19 -47.04
N ILE A 6 14.40 -17.85 -46.31
CA ILE A 6 14.26 -17.99 -44.85
C ILE A 6 14.45 -16.66 -44.13
N ALA A 7 15.47 -15.87 -44.56
CA ALA A 7 15.67 -14.54 -43.99
C ALA A 7 14.45 -13.62 -44.19
N LEU A 8 13.85 -13.67 -45.38
CA LEU A 8 12.63 -12.86 -45.66
C LEU A 8 11.44 -13.30 -44.79
N LEU A 9 11.22 -14.60 -44.63
CA LEU A 9 10.16 -15.14 -43.78
C LEU A 9 10.33 -14.74 -42.30
N THR A 10 11.54 -14.78 -41.78
CA THR A 10 11.85 -14.40 -40.40
C THR A 10 11.54 -12.90 -40.19
N ILE A 11 12.02 -12.03 -41.08
CA ILE A 11 11.81 -10.59 -40.98
C ILE A 11 10.33 -10.24 -41.08
N THR A 12 9.60 -10.84 -42.01
CA THR A 12 8.15 -10.58 -42.16
C THR A 12 7.34 -11.06 -40.95
N SER A 13 7.73 -12.21 -40.36
CA SER A 13 7.10 -12.74 -39.14
C SER A 13 7.32 -11.79 -37.94
N LEU A 14 8.58 -11.37 -37.72
CA LEU A 14 8.92 -10.43 -36.64
C LEU A 14 8.23 -9.09 -36.82
N LEU A 15 8.20 -8.55 -38.04
CA LEU A 15 7.49 -7.30 -38.34
C LEU A 15 5.99 -7.40 -38.03
N THR A 16 5.36 -8.51 -38.42
CA THR A 16 3.95 -8.77 -38.10
C THR A 16 3.69 -8.80 -36.60
N ALA A 17 4.60 -9.44 -35.82
CA ALA A 17 4.51 -9.50 -34.38
C ALA A 17 4.67 -8.11 -33.76
N VAL A 18 5.62 -7.30 -34.21
CA VAL A 18 5.80 -5.91 -33.76
C VAL A 18 4.55 -5.07 -34.01
N ILE A 19 3.97 -5.18 -35.21
CA ILE A 19 2.72 -4.46 -35.54
C ILE A 19 1.57 -4.88 -34.61
N LYS A 20 1.39 -6.19 -34.38
CA LYS A 20 0.37 -6.70 -33.45
C LYS A 20 0.57 -6.20 -32.02
N LEU A 21 1.81 -6.14 -31.53
CA LEU A 21 2.15 -5.58 -30.21
C LEU A 21 1.86 -4.08 -30.17
N GLY A 22 2.21 -3.33 -31.23
CA GLY A 22 1.89 -1.91 -31.38
C GLY A 22 0.39 -1.61 -31.30
N LEU A 23 -0.44 -2.43 -31.94
CA LEU A 23 -1.91 -2.34 -31.84
C LEU A 23 -2.43 -2.57 -30.42
N LYS A 24 -1.68 -3.34 -29.60
CA LYS A 24 -1.95 -3.54 -28.17
C LYS A 24 -1.31 -2.46 -27.27
N LYS A 25 -0.79 -1.38 -27.85
CA LYS A 25 -0.09 -0.26 -27.16
C LYS A 25 1.23 -0.67 -26.48
N VAL A 26 1.86 -1.73 -26.97
CA VAL A 26 3.19 -2.15 -26.52
C VAL A 26 4.22 -1.63 -27.52
N LEU A 27 5.15 -0.80 -27.04
CA LEU A 27 6.25 -0.28 -27.84
C LEU A 27 7.42 -1.28 -27.84
N VAL A 28 7.72 -1.82 -29.01
CA VAL A 28 8.89 -2.68 -29.20
C VAL A 28 10.05 -1.82 -29.70
N GLN A 29 11.11 -1.71 -28.93
CA GLN A 29 12.31 -0.91 -29.31
C GLN A 29 13.23 -1.69 -30.25
N GLU A 30 13.37 -2.99 -30.07
CA GLU A 30 14.22 -3.86 -30.88
C GLU A 30 13.41 -5.04 -31.42
N MET A 31 13.53 -5.32 -32.72
CA MET A 31 12.76 -6.39 -33.38
C MET A 31 13.07 -7.77 -32.78
N TYR A 32 14.31 -8.04 -32.39
CA TYR A 32 14.72 -9.31 -31.79
C TYR A 32 14.19 -9.52 -30.36
N SER A 33 13.71 -8.45 -29.69
CA SER A 33 13.07 -8.59 -28.38
C SER A 33 11.85 -9.52 -28.43
N VAL A 34 11.15 -9.58 -29.57
CA VAL A 34 10.01 -10.47 -29.75
C VAL A 34 10.44 -11.96 -29.71
N GLU A 35 11.57 -12.29 -30.30
CA GLU A 35 12.12 -13.66 -30.26
C GLU A 35 12.57 -14.02 -28.84
N THR A 36 13.23 -13.09 -28.14
CA THR A 36 13.66 -13.28 -26.75
C THR A 36 12.45 -13.48 -25.85
N LEU A 37 11.39 -12.68 -26.03
CA LEU A 37 10.14 -12.78 -25.26
C LEU A 37 9.47 -14.16 -25.45
N ALA A 38 9.53 -14.73 -26.64
CA ALA A 38 8.97 -16.05 -26.93
C ALA A 38 9.70 -17.21 -26.23
N ARG A 39 10.90 -16.98 -25.70
CA ARG A 39 11.72 -17.96 -24.99
C ARG A 39 11.68 -17.77 -23.45
N VAL A 40 10.93 -16.79 -22.97
CA VAL A 40 10.78 -16.53 -21.52
C VAL A 40 9.96 -17.65 -20.90
N ASP A 41 10.51 -18.30 -19.90
CA ASP A 41 9.89 -19.35 -19.09
C ASP A 41 9.54 -18.86 -17.68
N MET A 42 10.09 -17.72 -17.26
CA MET A 42 9.82 -17.10 -15.97
C MET A 42 9.50 -15.61 -16.14
N LEU A 43 8.40 -15.17 -15.53
CA LEU A 43 7.96 -13.79 -15.54
C LEU A 43 7.96 -13.23 -14.10
N CYS A 44 8.86 -12.30 -13.82
CA CYS A 44 8.88 -11.55 -12.57
C CYS A 44 8.14 -10.23 -12.74
N LEU A 45 7.10 -10.00 -11.93
CA LEU A 45 6.30 -8.79 -11.98
C LEU A 45 6.38 -8.07 -10.63
N ASP A 46 6.58 -6.75 -10.68
CA ASP A 46 6.33 -5.92 -9.51
C ASP A 46 4.83 -5.90 -9.21
N LYS A 47 4.47 -5.99 -7.92
CA LYS A 47 3.09 -6.00 -7.46
C LYS A 47 2.44 -4.64 -7.68
N THR A 48 3.10 -3.59 -7.19
CA THR A 48 2.50 -2.25 -7.03
C THR A 48 2.48 -1.49 -8.35
N GLY A 49 1.27 -1.14 -8.82
CA GLY A 49 1.09 -0.41 -10.09
C GLY A 49 1.20 -1.26 -11.35
N THR A 50 1.60 -2.55 -11.24
CA THR A 50 1.62 -3.52 -12.35
C THR A 50 0.44 -4.48 -12.22
N ILE A 51 0.38 -5.23 -11.14
CA ILE A 51 -0.71 -6.16 -10.84
C ILE A 51 -1.85 -5.43 -10.14
N THR A 52 -1.52 -4.47 -9.28
CA THR A 52 -2.47 -3.65 -8.55
C THR A 52 -2.74 -2.31 -9.24
N GLN A 53 -3.81 -1.63 -8.83
CA GLN A 53 -4.17 -0.33 -9.42
C GLN A 53 -3.29 0.83 -8.92
N GLY A 54 -2.43 0.61 -7.92
CA GLY A 54 -1.69 1.66 -7.23
C GLY A 54 -2.59 2.65 -6.48
N LYS A 55 -3.85 2.29 -6.24
CA LYS A 55 -4.86 3.10 -5.55
C LYS A 55 -5.25 2.42 -4.26
N MET A 56 -4.56 2.77 -3.20
CA MET A 56 -4.87 2.22 -1.88
C MET A 56 -6.27 2.60 -1.42
N GLN A 57 -6.91 1.68 -0.68
CA GLN A 57 -8.23 1.86 -0.06
C GLN A 57 -8.20 1.33 1.35
N VAL A 58 -8.91 2.02 2.27
CA VAL A 58 -9.16 1.49 3.61
C VAL A 58 -10.27 0.46 3.50
N GLU A 59 -9.93 -0.80 3.72
CA GLU A 59 -10.85 -1.93 3.67
C GLU A 59 -11.64 -2.04 4.96
N ALA A 60 -10.95 -2.07 6.09
CA ALA A 60 -11.55 -2.22 7.40
C ALA A 60 -10.91 -1.30 8.43
N VAL A 61 -11.69 -0.96 9.45
CA VAL A 61 -11.22 -0.37 10.71
C VAL A 61 -11.69 -1.29 11.83
N LEU A 62 -10.75 -1.84 12.56
CA LEU A 62 -11.00 -2.78 13.65
C LEU A 62 -10.73 -2.08 14.98
N PRO A 63 -11.76 -1.71 15.74
CA PRO A 63 -11.58 -1.14 17.07
C PRO A 63 -10.85 -2.13 17.99
N LEU A 64 -9.87 -1.67 18.74
CA LEU A 64 -9.13 -2.45 19.74
C LEU A 64 -9.59 -2.12 21.17
N THR A 65 -10.47 -1.14 21.32
CA THR A 65 -11.04 -0.72 22.60
C THR A 65 -12.52 -0.40 22.44
N GLU A 66 -13.32 -0.67 23.47
CA GLU A 66 -14.73 -0.31 23.51
C GLU A 66 -14.97 1.18 23.86
N GLU A 67 -13.95 1.85 24.35
CA GLU A 67 -14.03 3.26 24.79
C GLU A 67 -14.33 4.22 23.64
N TYR A 68 -13.80 3.92 22.45
CA TYR A 68 -13.98 4.74 21.24
C TYR A 68 -14.80 3.97 20.20
N GLY A 69 -16.07 4.34 20.06
CA GLY A 69 -16.93 3.79 19.00
C GLY A 69 -16.50 4.25 17.60
N GLU A 70 -17.06 3.64 16.58
CA GLU A 70 -16.72 3.91 15.16
C GLU A 70 -16.80 5.40 14.80
N SER A 71 -17.81 6.12 15.32
CA SER A 71 -17.97 7.56 15.06
C SER A 71 -16.86 8.39 15.67
N ALA A 72 -16.40 8.06 16.88
CA ALA A 72 -15.29 8.74 17.54
C ALA A 72 -13.97 8.48 16.78
N LEU A 73 -13.70 7.24 16.40
CA LEU A 73 -12.53 6.87 15.59
C LEU A 73 -12.52 7.59 14.25
N ALA A 74 -13.68 7.69 13.59
CA ALA A 74 -13.82 8.42 12.33
C ALA A 74 -13.54 9.92 12.50
N SER A 75 -14.01 10.55 13.58
CA SER A 75 -13.75 11.96 13.89
C SER A 75 -12.27 12.24 14.19
N ILE A 76 -11.61 11.33 14.92
CA ILE A 76 -10.18 11.43 15.20
C ILE A 76 -9.39 11.33 13.89
N LEU A 77 -9.68 10.33 13.05
CA LEU A 77 -9.02 10.14 11.77
C LEU A 77 -9.27 11.29 10.80
N ALA A 78 -10.50 11.82 10.74
CA ALA A 78 -10.84 12.99 9.93
C ALA A 78 -10.03 14.22 10.38
N SER A 79 -9.97 14.50 11.68
CA SER A 79 -9.19 15.61 12.22
C SER A 79 -7.70 15.45 11.97
N TYR A 80 -7.14 14.25 12.19
CA TYR A 80 -5.74 13.94 11.88
C TYR A 80 -5.42 14.15 10.40
N MET A 81 -6.25 13.61 9.50
CA MET A 81 -6.03 13.70 8.06
C MET A 81 -6.24 15.11 7.50
N ALA A 82 -7.12 15.91 8.10
CA ALA A 82 -7.33 17.30 7.70
C ALA A 82 -6.09 18.16 7.94
N HIS A 83 -5.36 17.89 8.99
CA HIS A 83 -4.14 18.62 9.36
C HIS A 83 -2.86 17.98 8.81
N SER A 84 -2.91 16.73 8.35
CA SER A 84 -1.73 16.04 7.80
C SER A 84 -1.40 16.53 6.40
N GLU A 85 -0.13 16.85 6.16
CA GLU A 85 0.41 17.22 4.84
C GLU A 85 0.88 16.02 4.01
N ASP A 86 0.77 14.80 4.54
CA ASP A 86 1.20 13.58 3.89
C ASP A 86 0.45 13.34 2.57
N LYS A 87 1.23 13.16 1.48
CA LYS A 87 0.70 12.94 0.12
C LYS A 87 0.89 11.51 -0.37
N ASN A 88 1.37 10.60 0.51
CA ASN A 88 1.55 9.21 0.14
C ASN A 88 0.20 8.50 -0.13
N PRO A 89 0.18 7.40 -0.91
CA PRO A 89 -1.05 6.71 -1.27
C PRO A 89 -1.88 6.24 -0.06
N THR A 90 -1.22 5.87 1.04
CA THR A 90 -1.86 5.46 2.28
C THR A 90 -2.64 6.61 2.92
N ALA A 91 -2.01 7.78 3.09
CA ALA A 91 -2.66 8.97 3.64
C ALA A 91 -3.83 9.43 2.75
N GLN A 92 -3.68 9.35 1.43
CA GLN A 92 -4.76 9.65 0.49
C GLN A 92 -5.96 8.70 0.66
N ALA A 93 -5.71 7.40 0.87
CA ALA A 93 -6.75 6.42 1.11
C ALA A 93 -7.53 6.71 2.39
N ILE A 94 -6.82 7.03 3.48
CA ILE A 94 -7.44 7.37 4.77
C ILE A 94 -8.23 8.66 4.65
N ARG A 95 -7.65 9.71 4.06
CA ARG A 95 -8.33 11.01 3.83
C ARG A 95 -9.60 10.85 3.00
N LYS A 96 -9.59 9.97 1.99
CA LYS A 96 -10.76 9.69 1.16
C LYS A 96 -11.88 8.95 1.93
N ARG A 97 -11.52 8.08 2.86
CA ARG A 97 -12.47 7.29 3.65
C ARG A 97 -13.10 8.11 4.77
N PHE A 98 -12.30 8.95 5.42
CA PHE A 98 -12.71 9.74 6.59
C PHE A 98 -12.80 11.21 6.22
N VAL A 99 -13.83 11.54 5.44
CA VAL A 99 -14.23 12.91 5.13
C VAL A 99 -15.22 13.35 6.19
N GLY A 100 -14.88 14.36 6.99
CA GLY A 100 -15.75 14.85 8.05
C GLY A 100 -15.34 16.23 8.55
N GLU A 101 -16.09 16.77 9.50
CA GLU A 101 -15.74 17.99 10.20
C GLU A 101 -14.50 17.77 11.08
N VAL A 102 -13.65 18.79 11.13
CA VAL A 102 -12.50 18.81 12.04
C VAL A 102 -13.01 19.04 13.45
N THR A 103 -13.09 17.96 14.24
CA THR A 103 -13.59 18.02 15.62
C THR A 103 -12.51 18.48 16.58
N TYR A 104 -11.25 18.11 16.30
CA TYR A 104 -10.11 18.37 17.18
C TYR A 104 -9.11 19.28 16.49
N PRO A 105 -8.90 20.53 16.98
CA PRO A 105 -7.86 21.41 16.46
C PRO A 105 -6.46 20.82 16.70
N MET A 106 -5.56 21.06 15.77
CA MET A 106 -4.17 20.64 15.88
C MET A 106 -3.38 21.64 16.74
N LEU A 107 -2.67 21.13 17.74
CA LEU A 107 -1.73 21.91 18.55
C LEU A 107 -0.29 21.75 18.06
N SER A 108 0.08 20.52 17.67
CA SER A 108 1.44 20.18 17.23
C SER A 108 1.39 19.00 16.27
N ASN A 109 2.34 18.95 15.33
CA ASN A 109 2.41 17.89 14.31
C ASN A 109 3.86 17.38 14.16
N LEU A 110 4.04 16.08 14.24
CA LEU A 110 5.23 15.35 13.88
C LEU A 110 4.95 14.50 12.64
N PRO A 111 5.35 14.95 11.43
CA PRO A 111 5.06 14.26 10.18
C PRO A 111 5.56 12.82 10.18
N PHE A 112 4.95 11.96 9.36
CA PHE A 112 5.41 10.60 9.15
C PHE A 112 6.87 10.56 8.69
N SER A 113 7.64 9.61 9.23
CA SER A 113 9.00 9.32 8.78
C SER A 113 9.14 7.83 8.47
N SER A 114 9.81 7.51 7.37
CA SER A 114 10.10 6.13 6.98
C SER A 114 11.00 5.40 7.99
N ASP A 115 11.86 6.13 8.69
CA ASP A 115 12.76 5.56 9.71
C ASP A 115 11.98 5.16 10.96
N ARG A 116 11.02 6.00 11.38
CA ARG A 116 10.14 5.75 12.53
C ARG A 116 8.96 4.87 12.19
N LYS A 117 8.54 4.86 10.92
CA LYS A 117 7.32 4.22 10.40
C LYS A 117 6.02 4.68 11.07
N TRP A 118 6.03 5.84 11.71
CA TRP A 118 4.86 6.48 12.31
C TRP A 118 4.95 8.00 12.25
N GLY A 119 3.80 8.65 12.34
CA GLY A 119 3.64 10.08 12.58
C GLY A 119 2.76 10.30 13.80
N ALA A 120 2.79 11.50 14.37
CA ALA A 120 1.99 11.85 15.53
C ALA A 120 1.46 13.27 15.41
N MET A 121 0.33 13.53 16.08
CA MET A 121 -0.32 14.84 16.09
C MET A 121 -0.96 15.07 17.44
N GLU A 122 -0.61 16.18 18.10
CA GLU A 122 -1.27 16.61 19.31
C GLU A 122 -2.57 17.33 18.94
N LEU A 123 -3.70 16.82 19.42
CA LEU A 123 -5.04 17.32 19.17
C LEU A 123 -5.64 17.89 20.45
N GLU A 124 -6.21 19.09 20.37
CA GLU A 124 -6.78 19.80 21.52
C GLU A 124 -7.92 19.01 22.13
N GLY A 125 -7.88 18.81 23.45
CA GLY A 125 -8.92 18.09 24.19
C GLY A 125 -8.90 16.58 24.07
N LEU A 126 -7.99 16.01 23.26
CA LEU A 126 -7.87 14.55 23.05
C LEU A 126 -6.54 14.00 23.57
N GLY A 127 -5.42 14.63 23.24
CA GLY A 127 -4.08 14.16 23.50
C GLY A 127 -3.26 13.98 22.20
N THR A 128 -2.20 13.20 22.25
CA THR A 128 -1.32 12.94 21.11
C THR A 128 -1.76 11.67 20.40
N VAL A 129 -2.22 11.81 19.16
CA VAL A 129 -2.65 10.72 18.29
C VAL A 129 -1.47 10.26 17.44
N PHE A 130 -1.23 8.95 17.43
CA PHE A 130 -0.20 8.27 16.65
C PHE A 130 -0.84 7.47 15.52
N LEU A 131 -0.23 7.52 14.35
CA LEU A 131 -0.64 6.70 13.21
C LEU A 131 0.61 6.10 12.56
N GLY A 132 0.71 4.77 12.55
CA GLY A 132 1.91 4.11 12.04
C GLY A 132 1.85 2.60 12.04
N ALA A 133 3.02 1.99 11.79
CA ALA A 133 3.17 0.55 11.71
C ALA A 133 2.99 -0.11 13.10
N PRO A 134 2.27 -1.24 13.16
CA PRO A 134 2.00 -1.95 14.41
C PRO A 134 3.28 -2.30 15.18
N GLU A 135 4.30 -2.78 14.50
CA GLU A 135 5.57 -3.20 15.09
C GLU A 135 6.36 -2.07 15.77
N MET A 136 6.03 -0.81 15.45
CA MET A 136 6.68 0.37 16.04
C MET A 136 5.89 0.98 17.19
N LEU A 137 4.58 0.81 17.19
CA LEU A 137 3.69 1.44 18.17
C LEU A 137 3.20 0.48 19.24
N LEU A 138 3.10 -0.82 18.95
CA LEU A 138 2.63 -1.84 19.89
C LEU A 138 3.80 -2.59 20.51
N ASP A 139 3.63 -3.02 21.77
CA ASP A 139 4.61 -3.85 22.49
C ASP A 139 4.36 -5.33 22.28
N SER A 140 3.16 -5.69 21.82
CA SER A 140 2.74 -7.08 21.55
C SER A 140 2.10 -7.19 20.18
N GLU A 141 2.26 -8.35 19.58
CA GLU A 141 1.61 -8.67 18.32
C GLU A 141 0.09 -8.79 18.52
N VAL A 142 -0.67 -8.13 17.65
CA VAL A 142 -2.13 -8.20 17.62
C VAL A 142 -2.50 -9.24 16.56
N PRO A 143 -3.24 -10.32 16.91
CA PRO A 143 -3.56 -11.40 15.97
C PRO A 143 -4.25 -10.91 14.70
N GLU A 144 -5.16 -9.95 14.83
CA GLU A 144 -5.90 -9.36 13.70
C GLU A 144 -4.97 -8.61 12.73
N ALA A 145 -3.93 -7.96 13.25
CA ALA A 145 -2.92 -7.30 12.42
C ALA A 145 -2.11 -8.32 11.63
N ARG A 146 -1.74 -9.44 12.27
CA ARG A 146 -1.02 -10.53 11.63
C ARG A 146 -1.82 -11.17 10.51
N GLU A 147 -3.08 -11.52 10.75
CA GLU A 147 -3.95 -12.09 9.73
C GLU A 147 -4.11 -11.17 8.51
N ALA A 148 -4.27 -9.86 8.74
CA ALA A 148 -4.36 -8.88 7.65
C ALA A 148 -3.05 -8.79 6.85
N LEU A 149 -1.89 -8.81 7.52
CA LEU A 149 -0.58 -8.83 6.86
C LEU A 149 -0.37 -10.10 6.03
N GLU A 150 -0.78 -11.28 6.53
CA GLU A 150 -0.73 -12.55 5.80
C GLU A 150 -1.59 -12.52 4.53
N ARG A 151 -2.71 -11.79 4.53
CA ARG A 151 -3.52 -11.53 3.32
C ARG A 151 -2.88 -10.55 2.34
N GLY A 152 -1.71 -10.00 2.67
CA GLY A 152 -1.00 -9.02 1.85
C GLY A 152 -1.54 -7.59 1.96
N SER A 153 -2.35 -7.32 2.98
CA SER A 153 -2.82 -5.98 3.33
C SER A 153 -1.73 -5.20 4.05
N ARG A 154 -1.78 -3.87 3.95
CA ARG A 154 -1.01 -2.98 4.82
C ARG A 154 -1.84 -2.69 6.06
N VAL A 155 -1.25 -2.85 7.23
CA VAL A 155 -1.90 -2.53 8.51
C VAL A 155 -1.26 -1.31 9.13
N LEU A 156 -2.08 -0.39 9.62
CA LEU A 156 -1.66 0.72 10.47
C LEU A 156 -2.41 0.65 11.79
N VAL A 157 -1.77 1.16 12.83
CA VAL A 157 -2.37 1.36 14.15
C VAL A 157 -2.66 2.84 14.33
N LEU A 158 -3.90 3.12 14.76
CA LEU A 158 -4.27 4.37 15.38
C LEU A 158 -4.11 4.22 16.90
N ALA A 159 -3.33 5.07 17.52
CA ALA A 159 -3.08 5.02 18.95
C ALA A 159 -3.13 6.41 19.57
N LEU A 160 -3.36 6.48 20.87
CA LEU A 160 -3.47 7.70 21.66
C LEU A 160 -2.53 7.65 22.84
N SER A 161 -1.97 8.80 23.22
CA SER A 161 -1.20 9.01 24.45
C SER A 161 -1.59 10.34 25.06
N GLN A 162 -1.47 10.45 26.37
CA GLN A 162 -1.65 11.71 27.10
C GLN A 162 -0.32 12.48 27.24
N GLU A 163 0.81 11.86 26.87
CA GLU A 163 2.10 12.53 26.84
C GLU A 163 2.14 13.54 25.67
N LYS A 164 2.77 14.70 25.93
CA LYS A 164 2.97 15.72 24.90
C LYS A 164 4.04 15.30 23.90
N LEU A 165 3.91 15.80 22.70
CA LEU A 165 4.82 15.51 21.60
C LEU A 165 6.21 16.15 21.82
N ASP A 166 7.27 15.34 21.88
CA ASP A 166 8.65 15.83 21.90
C ASP A 166 9.26 15.78 20.49
N HIS A 167 9.47 16.96 19.90
CA HIS A 167 10.07 17.10 18.57
C HIS A 167 11.59 16.88 18.55
N HIS A 168 12.27 17.02 19.66
CA HIS A 168 13.73 16.87 19.73
C HIS A 168 14.16 15.40 19.81
N LYS A 169 13.34 14.60 20.50
CA LYS A 169 13.54 13.16 20.64
C LYS A 169 12.22 12.43 20.45
N PRO A 170 11.77 12.29 19.18
CA PRO A 170 10.51 11.62 18.90
C PRO A 170 10.63 10.13 19.24
N GLN A 171 10.08 9.75 20.38
CA GLN A 171 10.04 8.38 20.88
C GLN A 171 8.58 7.96 21.10
N LYS A 172 8.35 6.66 21.09
CA LYS A 172 7.07 6.09 21.46
C LYS A 172 6.82 6.36 22.95
N PRO A 173 5.69 6.97 23.33
CA PRO A 173 5.35 7.18 24.73
C PRO A 173 5.12 5.86 25.48
N SER A 174 5.28 5.90 26.80
CA SER A 174 5.08 4.73 27.65
C SER A 174 3.62 4.40 27.91
N ASP A 175 2.73 5.41 27.79
CA ASP A 175 1.28 5.32 28.02
C ASP A 175 0.46 5.10 26.75
N ILE A 176 1.10 4.68 25.66
CA ILE A 176 0.44 4.54 24.37
C ILE A 176 -0.67 3.48 24.41
N GLN A 177 -1.87 3.90 24.06
CA GLN A 177 -3.06 3.05 23.98
C GLN A 177 -3.47 2.86 22.52
N ALA A 178 -3.52 1.63 22.05
CA ALA A 178 -4.03 1.31 20.73
C ALA A 178 -5.56 1.48 20.69
N LEU A 179 -6.06 2.28 19.75
CA LEU A 179 -7.48 2.53 19.56
C LEU A 179 -8.09 1.64 18.48
N ALA A 180 -7.41 1.52 17.35
CA ALA A 180 -7.90 0.75 16.20
C ALA A 180 -6.78 0.30 15.27
N LEU A 181 -7.04 -0.76 14.51
CA LEU A 181 -6.27 -1.16 13.34
C LEU A 181 -6.97 -0.67 12.07
N LEU A 182 -6.20 -0.14 11.14
CA LEU A 182 -6.65 0.21 9.80
C LEU A 182 -6.07 -0.79 8.81
N GLU A 183 -6.91 -1.58 8.18
CA GLU A 183 -6.51 -2.46 7.08
C GLU A 183 -6.61 -1.72 5.76
N ILE A 184 -5.50 -1.66 5.02
CA ILE A 184 -5.40 -0.92 3.76
C ILE A 184 -4.96 -1.88 2.66
N LEU A 185 -5.76 -1.94 1.62
CA LEU A 185 -5.52 -2.78 0.44
C LEU A 185 -5.15 -1.92 -0.78
N ASP A 186 -4.30 -2.50 -1.62
CA ASP A 186 -4.10 -2.05 -2.99
C ASP A 186 -4.84 -3.03 -3.91
N PRO A 187 -6.03 -2.68 -4.41
CA PRO A 187 -6.87 -3.62 -5.15
C PRO A 187 -6.19 -4.05 -6.45
N ILE A 188 -6.32 -5.34 -6.76
CA ILE A 188 -5.84 -5.92 -8.01
C ILE A 188 -6.53 -5.27 -9.19
N SER A 189 -5.79 -4.95 -10.23
CA SER A 189 -6.32 -4.40 -11.49
C SER A 189 -7.23 -5.43 -12.17
N ARG A 190 -8.46 -5.01 -12.53
CA ARG A 190 -9.45 -5.92 -13.16
C ARG A 190 -8.99 -6.58 -14.46
N GLY A 191 -7.93 -6.06 -15.10
CA GLY A 191 -7.33 -6.63 -16.31
C GLY A 191 -6.35 -7.77 -16.04
N SER A 192 -5.64 -7.75 -14.90
CA SER A 192 -4.56 -8.70 -14.63
C SER A 192 -5.06 -10.12 -14.31
N SER A 193 -6.26 -10.26 -13.75
CA SER A 193 -6.84 -11.57 -13.42
C SER A 193 -7.34 -12.36 -14.62
N ARG A 194 -7.67 -11.69 -15.74
CA ARG A 194 -8.15 -12.35 -16.97
C ARG A 194 -7.02 -12.73 -17.93
N ASP A 195 -5.95 -11.91 -17.98
CA ASP A 195 -4.89 -12.09 -18.99
C ASP A 195 -3.75 -12.98 -18.49
N ALA A 196 -3.61 -13.18 -17.18
CA ALA A 196 -2.50 -13.96 -16.61
C ALA A 196 -2.82 -15.44 -16.36
N GLY A 197 -4.09 -15.89 -16.51
CA GLY A 197 -4.47 -17.26 -16.14
C GLY A 197 -4.14 -17.61 -14.68
N LEU A 198 -3.86 -16.60 -13.86
CA LEU A 198 -3.52 -16.75 -12.46
C LEU A 198 -4.83 -16.99 -11.69
N SER A 199 -5.03 -18.22 -11.28
CA SER A 199 -5.91 -18.52 -10.14
C SER A 199 -5.52 -17.60 -8.98
N PRO A 200 -6.49 -17.19 -8.13
CA PRO A 200 -6.15 -16.41 -6.96
C PRO A 200 -5.03 -17.13 -6.22
N PHE A 201 -3.93 -16.43 -6.06
CA PHE A 201 -2.69 -16.95 -5.48
C PHE A 201 -2.98 -17.37 -4.04
N SER A 202 -3.20 -18.65 -3.80
CA SER A 202 -3.13 -19.26 -2.49
C SER A 202 -1.66 -19.51 -2.16
N GLY A 203 -0.93 -18.43 -1.89
CA GLY A 203 0.46 -18.46 -1.50
C GLY A 203 0.56 -18.72 -0.01
N SER A 204 0.78 -19.96 0.35
CA SER A 204 1.30 -20.35 1.65
C SER A 204 2.75 -19.93 1.75
N GLY A 205 3.08 -18.98 2.65
CA GLY A 205 4.39 -18.82 3.27
C GLY A 205 5.19 -17.57 2.92
N PRO A 206 5.79 -16.93 3.94
CA PRO A 206 6.56 -15.70 3.81
C PRO A 206 8.05 -15.93 3.49
N GLN A 207 8.41 -16.96 2.72
CA GLN A 207 9.83 -17.33 2.51
C GLN A 207 10.42 -17.04 1.14
N ASP A 208 9.67 -16.54 0.16
CA ASP A 208 10.18 -16.43 -1.22
C ASP A 208 10.38 -15.00 -1.74
N TYR A 209 10.48 -14.00 -0.90
CA TYR A 209 10.79 -12.61 -1.30
C TYR A 209 12.00 -12.04 -0.58
N LEU A 210 13.15 -12.66 -0.84
CA LEU A 210 14.45 -11.98 -0.68
C LEU A 210 14.86 -11.49 -2.07
N TRP A 211 14.60 -10.20 -2.34
CA TRP A 211 15.43 -9.24 -3.13
C TRP A 211 14.90 -7.84 -2.90
#